data_da45a89233b6d60ce23cd7afcc84c0c6
#
_entry.id   da45a89233b6d60ce23cd7afcc84c0c6
#
_cell.length_a   1.000
_cell.length_b   1.000
_cell.length_c   1.000
_cell.angle_alpha   90.00
_cell.angle_beta   90.00
_cell.angle_gamma   90.00
#
_symmetry.space_group_name_H-M   'P 1'
#
loop_
_entity.id
_entity.type
_entity.pdbx_description
1 polymer ?
#
loop_
_entity_poly.entity_id
_entity_poly.type
_entity_poly.pdbx_seq_one_letter_code
_entity_poly.pdbx_strand_id
1 'polypeptide(L)'
;PIGACGKRGGARAQARGVELRCLIDGIGELHNWPHAGRMLRRRGVPFKRFNPPRLLPPSVHINLRNHRKLLICDGRIAYTGGMNIGDTYLGNDIHNSRRAPDMHFELRGPVIGQLARAFADDWRYASGQEWAPPAPPPPVATDGAACRVITDGPNEDLGNLTMVLMAALSCAHHRIQIMSPYFLPPREMIVELQGAAR
;
A
#
# COMPACT_ATOMS: atom_id res chain seq x y z
N PRO A 1 2.26 -10.44 -9.83
CA PRO A 1 2.12 -11.75 -9.21
C PRO A 1 2.57 -11.66 -7.76
N ILE A 2 1.75 -12.17 -6.85
CA ILE A 2 2.21 -12.39 -5.49
C ILE A 2 3.35 -13.40 -5.63
N GLY A 3 4.59 -13.01 -5.37
CA GLY A 3 5.77 -13.86 -5.52
C GLY A 3 5.63 -15.20 -4.80
N ALA A 4 6.30 -16.22 -5.28
CA ALA A 4 6.23 -17.57 -4.69
C ALA A 4 6.57 -17.58 -3.19
N CYS A 5 7.40 -16.62 -2.74
CA CYS A 5 7.79 -16.45 -1.34
C CYS A 5 6.64 -15.95 -0.47
N GLY A 6 5.92 -14.91 -0.87
CA GLY A 6 4.78 -14.36 -0.11
C GLY A 6 3.62 -15.36 0.01
N LYS A 7 3.40 -16.17 -1.01
CA LYS A 7 2.36 -17.21 -1.03
C LYS A 7 2.66 -18.37 -0.07
N ARG A 8 3.94 -18.78 0.01
CA ARG A 8 4.40 -19.82 0.95
C ARG A 8 4.45 -19.30 2.37
N GLY A 9 4.83 -18.03 2.56
CA GLY A 9 4.86 -17.37 3.87
C GLY A 9 3.50 -17.32 4.52
N GLY A 10 2.46 -16.87 3.80
CA GLY A 10 1.09 -16.80 4.32
C GLY A 10 0.54 -18.16 4.75
N ALA A 11 0.68 -19.19 3.89
CA ALA A 11 0.23 -20.55 4.23
C ALA A 11 0.97 -21.13 5.46
N ARG A 12 2.28 -20.89 5.56
CA ARG A 12 3.07 -21.31 6.73
C ARG A 12 2.67 -20.56 8.01
N ALA A 13 2.38 -19.28 7.92
CA ALA A 13 1.92 -18.49 9.06
C ALA A 13 0.58 -19.02 9.56
N GLN A 14 -0.37 -19.25 8.66
CA GLN A 14 -1.67 -19.82 9.01
C GLN A 14 -1.56 -21.22 9.64
N ALA A 15 -0.68 -22.08 9.14
CA ALA A 15 -0.42 -23.39 9.72
C ALA A 15 0.13 -23.31 11.16
N ARG A 16 0.71 -22.18 11.56
CA ARG A 16 1.13 -21.90 12.94
C ARG A 16 0.06 -21.22 13.79
N GLY A 17 -1.17 -21.07 13.28
CA GLY A 17 -2.27 -20.41 13.99
C GLY A 17 -2.27 -18.88 13.87
N VAL A 18 -1.47 -18.28 12.97
CA VAL A 18 -1.50 -16.84 12.72
C VAL A 18 -2.77 -16.48 11.98
N GLU A 19 -3.52 -15.54 12.51
CA GLU A 19 -4.69 -14.97 11.85
C GLU A 19 -4.27 -14.10 10.68
N LEU A 20 -4.77 -14.40 9.48
CA LEU A 20 -4.45 -13.68 8.25
C LEU A 20 -5.67 -12.97 7.69
N ARG A 21 -5.46 -11.73 7.25
CA ARG A 21 -6.40 -10.99 6.40
C ARG A 21 -5.65 -10.51 5.17
N CYS A 22 -6.06 -10.95 4.01
CA CYS A 22 -5.44 -10.58 2.75
C CYS A 22 -6.46 -9.85 1.87
N LEU A 23 -6.11 -8.65 1.45
CA LEU A 23 -6.89 -7.85 0.52
C LEU A 23 -6.13 -7.74 -0.80
N ILE A 24 -6.80 -8.05 -1.90
CA ILE A 24 -6.22 -7.96 -3.24
C ILE A 24 -7.07 -7.05 -4.13
N ASP A 25 -6.41 -6.23 -4.94
CA ASP A 25 -7.11 -5.41 -5.92
C ASP A 25 -7.75 -6.29 -6.98
N GLY A 26 -9.08 -6.20 -7.13
CA GLY A 26 -9.85 -7.09 -7.99
C GLY A 26 -9.53 -6.95 -9.48
N ILE A 27 -9.18 -5.73 -9.93
CA ILE A 27 -8.76 -5.47 -11.32
C ILE A 27 -7.28 -5.84 -11.50
N GLY A 28 -6.42 -5.47 -10.54
CA GLY A 28 -5.00 -5.78 -10.58
C GLY A 28 -4.71 -7.28 -10.63
N GLU A 29 -5.57 -8.10 -10.05
CA GLU A 29 -5.48 -9.55 -10.12
C GLU A 29 -5.57 -10.07 -11.57
N LEU A 30 -6.32 -9.41 -12.44
CA LEU A 30 -6.55 -9.85 -13.82
C LEU A 30 -5.31 -9.73 -14.70
N HIS A 31 -4.38 -8.85 -14.33
CA HIS A 31 -3.11 -8.66 -15.09
C HIS A 31 -2.10 -9.79 -14.87
N ASN A 32 -2.39 -10.75 -13.99
CA ASN A 32 -1.46 -11.81 -13.62
C ASN A 32 -2.05 -13.20 -13.84
N TRP A 33 -1.29 -14.06 -14.47
CA TRP A 33 -1.63 -15.48 -14.60
C TRP A 33 -0.56 -16.36 -13.94
N PRO A 34 -0.94 -17.32 -13.08
CA PRO A 34 -2.29 -17.55 -12.53
C PRO A 34 -2.73 -16.45 -11.57
N HIS A 35 -4.04 -16.17 -11.49
CA HIS A 35 -4.63 -15.15 -10.63
C HIS A 35 -4.28 -15.36 -9.16
N ALA A 36 -3.95 -14.27 -8.47
CA ALA A 36 -3.53 -14.29 -7.06
C ALA A 36 -4.56 -14.95 -6.15
N GLY A 37 -5.84 -14.63 -6.29
CA GLY A 37 -6.90 -15.22 -5.47
C GLY A 37 -7.06 -16.72 -5.68
N ARG A 38 -6.87 -17.25 -6.92
CA ARG A 38 -6.86 -18.71 -7.16
C ARG A 38 -5.74 -19.38 -6.41
N MET A 39 -4.57 -18.74 -6.37
CA MET A 39 -3.40 -19.29 -5.70
C MET A 39 -3.54 -19.25 -4.18
N LEU A 40 -4.09 -18.16 -3.62
CA LEU A 40 -4.37 -18.05 -2.19
C LEU A 40 -5.41 -19.10 -1.76
N ARG A 41 -6.49 -19.26 -2.54
CA ARG A 41 -7.54 -20.26 -2.27
C ARG A 41 -6.97 -21.69 -2.24
N ARG A 42 -6.13 -22.06 -3.21
CA ARG A 42 -5.48 -23.39 -3.24
C ARG A 42 -4.59 -23.66 -2.04
N ARG A 43 -4.17 -22.64 -1.31
CA ARG A 43 -3.34 -22.75 -0.11
C ARG A 43 -4.10 -22.51 1.18
N GLY A 44 -5.43 -22.39 1.09
CA GLY A 44 -6.28 -22.13 2.25
C GLY A 44 -6.11 -20.75 2.86
N VAL A 45 -5.42 -19.80 2.19
CA VAL A 45 -5.22 -18.43 2.71
C VAL A 45 -6.50 -17.63 2.51
N PRO A 46 -7.11 -17.09 3.59
CA PRO A 46 -8.30 -16.25 3.50
C PRO A 46 -7.97 -14.92 2.81
N PHE A 47 -8.82 -14.50 1.87
CA PHE A 47 -8.65 -13.22 1.17
C PHE A 47 -9.99 -12.63 0.74
N LYS A 48 -10.01 -11.33 0.54
CA LYS A 48 -11.09 -10.58 -0.09
C LYS A 48 -10.59 -9.83 -1.30
N ARG A 49 -11.49 -9.52 -2.23
CA ARG A 49 -11.19 -8.70 -3.41
C ARG A 49 -11.76 -7.31 -3.22
N PHE A 50 -10.93 -6.32 -3.44
CA PHE A 50 -11.35 -4.92 -3.46
C PHE A 50 -11.88 -4.61 -4.87
N ASN A 51 -13.11 -4.13 -4.97
CA ASN A 51 -13.79 -3.77 -6.22
C ASN A 51 -13.55 -4.76 -7.38
N PRO A 52 -13.93 -6.03 -7.23
CA PRO A 52 -13.84 -6.96 -8.35
C PRO A 52 -14.81 -6.53 -9.46
N PRO A 53 -14.44 -6.67 -10.74
CA PRO A 53 -15.35 -6.40 -11.85
C PRO A 53 -16.60 -7.31 -11.72
N ARG A 54 -17.77 -6.71 -11.93
CA ARG A 54 -19.07 -7.40 -11.89
C ARG A 54 -19.63 -7.49 -13.29
N LEU A 55 -20.20 -8.65 -13.61
CA LEU A 55 -20.87 -8.87 -14.89
C LEU A 55 -22.34 -8.43 -14.86
N LEU A 56 -23.02 -8.51 -13.69
CA LEU A 56 -24.44 -8.19 -13.51
C LEU A 56 -24.67 -7.49 -12.16
N PRO A 57 -25.12 -6.23 -12.14
CA PRO A 57 -25.06 -5.28 -13.26
C PRO A 57 -23.62 -5.02 -13.66
N PRO A 58 -23.34 -4.79 -14.95
CA PRO A 58 -21.96 -4.55 -15.40
C PRO A 58 -21.39 -3.33 -14.69
N SER A 59 -20.32 -3.51 -13.94
CA SER A 59 -19.63 -2.40 -13.32
C SER A 59 -18.12 -2.66 -13.33
N VAL A 60 -17.38 -1.72 -13.93
CA VAL A 60 -15.93 -1.73 -13.94
C VAL A 60 -15.48 -0.41 -13.32
N HIS A 61 -15.09 -0.47 -12.06
CA HIS A 61 -14.60 0.70 -11.33
C HIS A 61 -13.09 0.87 -11.58
N ILE A 62 -12.70 1.21 -12.82
CA ILE A 62 -11.29 1.30 -13.21
C ILE A 62 -10.55 2.33 -12.35
N ASN A 63 -11.20 3.41 -11.97
CA ASN A 63 -10.61 4.49 -11.16
C ASN A 63 -10.66 4.21 -9.65
N LEU A 64 -11.42 3.21 -9.20
CA LEU A 64 -11.58 2.87 -7.78
C LEU A 64 -10.75 1.63 -7.43
N ARG A 65 -9.44 1.72 -7.60
CA ARG A 65 -8.51 0.63 -7.33
C ARG A 65 -7.82 0.82 -5.98
N ASN A 66 -7.48 -0.28 -5.34
CA ASN A 66 -6.61 -0.24 -4.17
C ASN A 66 -5.16 -0.46 -4.59
N HIS A 67 -4.37 0.61 -4.58
CA HIS A 67 -2.95 0.58 -4.90
C HIS A 67 -2.04 0.47 -3.68
N ARG A 68 -2.59 0.37 -2.47
CA ARG A 68 -1.81 0.28 -1.24
C ARG A 68 -1.01 -1.03 -1.17
N LYS A 69 0.28 -0.92 -0.95
CA LYS A 69 1.19 -2.04 -0.71
C LYS A 69 1.52 -2.02 0.77
N LEU A 70 0.77 -2.78 1.55
CA LEU A 70 0.82 -2.74 3.00
C LEU A 70 0.87 -4.15 3.56
N LEU A 71 1.84 -4.40 4.42
CA LEU A 71 1.94 -5.59 5.24
C LEU A 71 2.09 -5.16 6.70
N ILE A 72 1.21 -5.61 7.56
CA ILE A 72 1.26 -5.36 9.00
C ILE A 72 1.40 -6.70 9.72
N CYS A 73 2.38 -6.79 10.61
CA CYS A 73 2.63 -7.98 11.41
C CYS A 73 2.42 -7.64 12.89
N ASP A 74 1.46 -8.32 13.52
CA ASP A 74 1.15 -8.26 14.96
C ASP A 74 0.90 -6.85 15.51
N GLY A 75 0.57 -5.87 14.63
CA GLY A 75 0.44 -4.46 15.00
C GLY A 75 1.75 -3.80 15.48
N ARG A 76 2.91 -4.44 15.27
CA ARG A 76 4.22 -3.99 15.75
C ARG A 76 5.18 -3.55 14.68
N ILE A 77 5.07 -4.15 13.51
CA ILE A 77 5.93 -3.86 12.36
C ILE A 77 5.01 -3.72 11.14
N ALA A 78 5.27 -2.73 10.32
CA ALA A 78 4.60 -2.57 9.05
C ALA A 78 5.61 -2.35 7.92
N TYR A 79 5.25 -2.80 6.73
CA TYR A 79 6.00 -2.59 5.50
C TYR A 79 5.08 -1.90 4.50
N THR A 80 5.54 -0.79 3.92
CA THR A 80 4.80 -0.06 2.89
C THR A 80 5.75 0.64 1.91
N GLY A 81 5.26 0.93 0.72
CA GLY A 81 6.04 1.59 -0.34
C GLY A 81 5.48 1.29 -1.72
N GLY A 82 6.29 1.49 -2.76
CA GLY A 82 5.89 1.28 -4.15
C GLY A 82 5.93 -0.19 -4.60
N MET A 83 6.72 -1.04 -3.94
CA MET A 83 6.93 -2.43 -4.37
C MET A 83 5.65 -3.27 -4.28
N ASN A 84 5.27 -3.87 -5.40
CA ASN A 84 4.27 -4.94 -5.38
C ASN A 84 4.89 -6.24 -4.89
N ILE A 85 4.06 -7.13 -4.34
CA ILE A 85 4.48 -8.49 -4.00
C ILE A 85 4.61 -9.31 -5.29
N GLY A 86 5.79 -9.25 -5.91
CA GLY A 86 6.06 -9.90 -7.19
C GLY A 86 7.56 -10.14 -7.42
N ASP A 87 7.88 -11.09 -8.28
CA ASP A 87 9.26 -11.50 -8.55
C ASP A 87 10.08 -10.39 -9.24
N THR A 88 9.42 -9.47 -9.94
CA THR A 88 10.03 -8.28 -10.57
C THR A 88 10.72 -7.35 -9.57
N TYR A 89 10.29 -7.38 -8.31
CA TYR A 89 10.83 -6.53 -7.23
C TYR A 89 11.85 -7.27 -6.35
N LEU A 90 12.22 -8.49 -6.68
CA LEU A 90 13.27 -9.22 -5.97
C LEU A 90 14.64 -8.63 -6.36
N GLY A 91 15.15 -7.76 -5.50
CA GLY A 91 16.34 -6.93 -5.76
C GLY A 91 17.65 -7.68 -5.98
N ASN A 92 17.75 -8.92 -5.53
CA ASN A 92 19.00 -9.70 -5.54
C ASN A 92 19.21 -10.53 -6.81
N ASP A 93 18.24 -10.59 -7.70
CA ASP A 93 18.39 -11.31 -8.97
C ASP A 93 18.91 -10.36 -10.05
N ILE A 94 20.22 -10.29 -10.20
CA ILE A 94 20.91 -9.45 -11.20
C ILE A 94 20.61 -9.91 -12.65
N HIS A 95 20.16 -11.15 -12.83
CA HIS A 95 19.80 -11.71 -14.13
C HIS A 95 18.35 -11.43 -14.54
N ASN A 96 17.56 -10.84 -13.63
CA ASN A 96 16.17 -10.47 -13.93
C ASN A 96 16.12 -9.19 -14.76
N SER A 97 16.06 -9.33 -16.09
CA SER A 97 15.95 -8.21 -17.04
C SER A 97 14.69 -7.35 -16.88
N ARG A 98 13.69 -7.83 -16.12
CA ARG A 98 12.45 -7.11 -15.80
C ARG A 98 12.49 -6.46 -14.42
N ARG A 99 13.65 -6.37 -13.80
CA ARG A 99 13.79 -5.77 -12.49
C ARG A 99 13.35 -4.31 -12.50
N ALA A 100 12.41 -3.97 -11.64
CA ALA A 100 11.98 -2.60 -11.39
C ALA A 100 12.52 -2.15 -10.03
N PRO A 101 13.43 -1.16 -9.97
CA PRO A 101 13.85 -0.58 -8.71
C PRO A 101 12.67 0.18 -8.10
N ASP A 102 12.46 0.00 -6.80
CA ASP A 102 11.42 0.68 -6.06
C ASP A 102 11.82 0.81 -4.59
N MET A 103 11.13 1.67 -3.85
CA MET A 103 11.39 1.87 -2.43
C MET A 103 10.30 1.25 -1.59
N HIS A 104 10.72 0.58 -0.52
CA HIS A 104 9.83 0.01 0.48
C HIS A 104 10.42 0.26 1.86
N PHE A 105 9.57 0.61 2.82
CA PHE A 105 9.98 1.03 4.15
C PHE A 105 9.48 0.04 5.19
N GLU A 106 10.33 -0.28 6.15
CA GLU A 106 9.93 -0.88 7.40
C GLU A 106 9.58 0.23 8.39
N LEU A 107 8.42 0.14 9.02
CA LEU A 107 7.92 1.11 9.98
C LEU A 107 7.66 0.42 11.32
N ARG A 108 7.93 1.15 12.39
CA ARG A 108 7.67 0.75 13.78
C ARG A 108 7.05 1.91 14.54
N GLY A 109 6.44 1.63 15.69
CA GLY A 109 5.88 2.65 16.56
C GLY A 109 4.42 3.03 16.24
N PRO A 110 3.93 4.17 16.75
CA PRO A 110 2.50 4.51 16.74
C PRO A 110 1.88 4.66 15.36
N VAL A 111 2.68 4.97 14.33
CA VAL A 111 2.22 5.09 12.94
C VAL A 111 1.56 3.81 12.42
N ILE A 112 1.92 2.65 12.99
CA ILE A 112 1.31 1.36 12.61
C ILE A 112 -0.18 1.35 12.90
N GLY A 113 -0.63 2.00 13.99
CA GLY A 113 -2.05 2.12 14.27
C GLY A 113 -2.81 2.91 13.20
N GLN A 114 -2.19 3.90 12.56
CA GLN A 114 -2.78 4.63 11.45
C GLN A 114 -2.88 3.75 10.20
N LEU A 115 -1.81 3.01 9.87
CA LEU A 115 -1.80 2.05 8.76
C LEU A 115 -2.83 0.93 8.96
N ALA A 116 -2.97 0.45 10.19
CA ALA A 116 -3.94 -0.59 10.54
C ALA A 116 -5.39 -0.09 10.39
N ARG A 117 -5.67 1.16 10.73
CA ARG A 117 -6.98 1.78 10.47
C ARG A 117 -7.26 1.88 8.98
N ALA A 118 -6.31 2.37 8.17
CA ALA A 118 -6.48 2.44 6.72
C ALA A 118 -6.75 1.05 6.11
N PHE A 119 -6.10 0.00 6.60
CA PHE A 119 -6.41 -1.38 6.20
C PHE A 119 -7.81 -1.82 6.67
N ALA A 120 -8.21 -1.48 7.89
CA ALA A 120 -9.53 -1.83 8.44
C ALA A 120 -10.66 -1.21 7.62
N ASP A 121 -10.52 0.04 7.19
CA ASP A 121 -11.49 0.72 6.34
C ASP A 121 -11.62 0.04 4.97
N ASP A 122 -10.50 -0.28 4.34
CA ASP A 122 -10.49 -1.04 3.08
C ASP A 122 -11.09 -2.45 3.26
N TRP A 123 -10.80 -3.11 4.40
CA TRP A 123 -11.36 -4.42 4.71
C TRP A 123 -12.87 -4.38 4.89
N ARG A 124 -13.37 -3.42 5.66
CA ARG A 124 -14.80 -3.18 5.86
C ARG A 124 -15.50 -2.95 4.53
N TYR A 125 -14.94 -2.08 3.70
CA TYR A 125 -15.48 -1.80 2.37
C TYR A 125 -15.57 -3.05 1.49
N ALA A 126 -14.50 -3.84 1.44
CA ALA A 126 -14.42 -5.00 0.55
C ALA A 126 -15.15 -6.24 1.05
N SER A 127 -15.31 -6.39 2.36
CA SER A 127 -15.86 -7.60 2.98
C SER A 127 -17.23 -7.42 3.62
N GLY A 128 -17.62 -6.18 3.93
CA GLY A 128 -18.77 -5.86 4.78
C GLY A 128 -18.58 -6.26 6.25
N GLN A 129 -17.37 -6.64 6.65
CA GLN A 129 -17.07 -7.10 8.01
C GLN A 129 -16.25 -6.05 8.74
N GLU A 130 -16.68 -5.72 9.95
CA GLU A 130 -15.86 -4.91 10.86
C GLU A 130 -14.66 -5.71 11.36
N TRP A 131 -13.55 -5.02 11.49
CA TRP A 131 -12.36 -5.54 12.14
C TRP A 131 -11.69 -4.40 12.93
N ALA A 132 -11.58 -4.60 14.22
CA ALA A 132 -10.83 -3.69 15.08
C ALA A 132 -9.34 -4.04 15.00
N PRO A 133 -8.50 -3.14 14.51
CA PRO A 133 -7.06 -3.37 14.51
C PRO A 133 -6.54 -3.42 15.96
N PRO A 134 -5.45 -4.17 16.20
CA PRO A 134 -4.81 -4.17 17.51
C PRO A 134 -4.37 -2.76 17.91
N ALA A 135 -4.34 -2.50 19.21
CA ALA A 135 -3.85 -1.22 19.72
C ALA A 135 -2.42 -0.97 19.21
N PRO A 136 -2.11 0.27 18.79
CA PRO A 136 -0.77 0.59 18.35
C PRO A 136 0.22 0.44 19.52
N PRO A 137 1.48 0.09 19.22
CA PRO A 137 2.51 0.06 20.24
C PRO A 137 2.69 1.46 20.84
N PRO A 138 3.11 1.55 22.11
CA PRO A 138 3.42 2.83 22.72
C PRO A 138 4.51 3.57 21.93
N PRO A 139 4.57 4.90 22.03
CA PRO A 139 5.67 5.67 21.44
C PRO A 139 7.01 5.11 21.93
N VAL A 140 7.88 4.77 21.00
CA VAL A 140 9.28 4.42 21.33
C VAL A 140 10.07 5.71 21.39
N ALA A 141 10.95 5.84 22.37
CA ALA A 141 11.68 7.09 22.63
C ALA A 141 12.51 7.57 21.41
N THR A 142 12.37 8.74 21.04
CA THR A 142 13.14 9.98 20.90
C THR A 142 14.06 10.21 19.71
N ASP A 143 14.55 9.24 18.97
CA ASP A 143 15.43 9.44 17.79
C ASP A 143 14.77 9.04 16.45
N GLY A 144 13.51 8.71 16.49
CA GLY A 144 12.73 8.33 15.32
C GLY A 144 12.23 9.52 14.49
N ALA A 145 11.90 9.27 13.24
CA ALA A 145 11.25 10.25 12.38
C ALA A 145 9.77 10.44 12.77
N ALA A 146 9.30 11.69 12.73
CA ALA A 146 7.86 11.98 12.82
C ALA A 146 7.15 11.44 11.58
N CYS A 147 6.21 10.52 11.77
CA CYS A 147 5.48 9.87 10.70
C CYS A 147 3.98 10.10 10.82
N ARG A 148 3.34 10.36 9.70
CA ARG A 148 1.88 10.44 9.58
C ARG A 148 1.42 9.69 8.33
N VAL A 149 0.34 8.93 8.46
CA VAL A 149 -0.33 8.32 7.30
C VAL A 149 -1.33 9.33 6.73
N ILE A 150 -1.24 9.55 5.43
CA ILE A 150 -2.20 10.34 4.67
C ILE A 150 -2.81 9.41 3.65
N THR A 151 -4.10 9.21 3.76
CA THR A 151 -4.87 8.47 2.77
C THR A 151 -5.28 9.44 1.67
N ASP A 152 -5.24 8.96 0.44
CA ASP A 152 -5.74 9.66 -0.73
C ASP A 152 -6.60 8.68 -1.53
N GLY A 153 -7.75 9.13 -1.97
CA GLY A 153 -8.72 8.26 -2.62
C GLY A 153 -9.83 9.02 -3.31
N PRO A 154 -10.63 8.32 -4.11
CA PRO A 154 -11.62 8.95 -4.99
C PRO A 154 -12.86 9.51 -4.27
N ASN A 155 -13.03 9.28 -2.97
CA ASN A 155 -14.25 9.66 -2.26
C ASN A 155 -14.07 10.90 -1.37
N GLU A 156 -13.58 10.74 -0.15
CA GLU A 156 -13.58 11.82 0.85
C GLU A 156 -12.24 12.53 0.97
N ASP A 157 -11.16 11.88 0.55
CA ASP A 157 -9.78 12.34 0.74
C ASP A 157 -9.14 12.90 -0.54
N LEU A 158 -9.96 13.29 -1.52
CA LEU A 158 -9.47 13.89 -2.77
C LEU A 158 -8.64 15.15 -2.50
N GLY A 159 -7.36 15.09 -2.87
CA GLY A 159 -6.46 16.23 -2.77
C GLY A 159 -5.71 16.36 -1.45
N ASN A 160 -5.96 15.55 -0.43
CA ASN A 160 -5.22 15.60 0.82
C ASN A 160 -3.71 15.44 0.61
N LEU A 161 -3.31 14.47 -0.21
CA LEU A 161 -1.90 14.26 -0.55
C LEU A 161 -1.31 15.48 -1.27
N THR A 162 -2.04 16.04 -2.24
CA THR A 162 -1.62 17.24 -2.97
C THR A 162 -1.41 18.39 -2.02
N MET A 163 -2.34 18.65 -1.11
CA MET A 163 -2.22 19.74 -0.11
C MET A 163 -1.01 19.56 0.79
N VAL A 164 -0.75 18.34 1.25
CA VAL A 164 0.42 18.05 2.09
C VAL A 164 1.72 18.22 1.32
N LEU A 165 1.78 17.78 0.06
CA LEU A 165 2.95 17.99 -0.78
C LEU A 165 3.20 19.48 -1.06
N MET A 166 2.15 20.25 -1.34
CA MET A 166 2.22 21.69 -1.50
C MET A 166 2.79 22.37 -0.25
N ALA A 167 2.24 22.05 0.93
CA ALA A 167 2.72 22.59 2.18
C ALA A 167 4.20 22.20 2.45
N ALA A 168 4.59 20.98 2.12
CA ALA A 168 5.98 20.54 2.27
C ALA A 168 6.95 21.30 1.34
N LEU A 169 6.52 21.57 0.11
CA LEU A 169 7.29 22.39 -0.84
C LEU A 169 7.45 23.82 -0.32
N SER A 170 6.38 24.43 0.16
CA SER A 170 6.41 25.80 0.72
C SER A 170 7.27 25.92 2.00
N CYS A 171 7.44 24.83 2.75
CA CYS A 171 8.26 24.80 3.96
C CYS A 171 9.73 24.41 3.70
N ALA A 172 10.12 24.14 2.48
CA ALA A 172 11.49 23.72 2.17
C ALA A 172 12.46 24.92 2.14
N HIS A 173 13.52 24.86 2.96
CA HIS A 173 14.51 25.95 3.06
C HIS A 173 15.84 25.67 2.33
N HIS A 174 16.17 24.41 2.07
CA HIS A 174 17.50 24.09 1.55
C HIS A 174 17.50 23.20 0.32
N ARG A 175 16.65 22.18 0.28
CA ARG A 175 16.68 21.22 -0.82
C ARG A 175 15.37 20.48 -0.96
N ILE A 176 14.93 20.33 -2.20
CA ILE A 176 13.81 19.48 -2.58
C ILE A 176 14.35 18.38 -3.49
N GLN A 177 14.03 17.13 -3.18
CA GLN A 177 14.36 15.97 -4.00
C GLN A 177 13.10 15.15 -4.22
N ILE A 178 12.71 14.96 -5.48
CA ILE A 178 11.51 14.24 -5.85
C ILE A 178 11.93 13.04 -6.71
N MET A 179 11.45 11.86 -6.35
CA MET A 179 11.59 10.65 -7.16
C MET A 179 10.21 10.08 -7.44
N SER A 180 9.84 10.02 -8.71
CA SER A 180 8.58 9.46 -9.14
C SER A 180 8.73 8.85 -10.55
N PRO A 181 8.15 7.66 -10.81
CA PRO A 181 8.15 7.10 -12.16
C PRO A 181 7.28 7.91 -13.13
N TYR A 182 6.31 8.63 -12.60
CA TYR A 182 5.36 9.47 -13.36
C TYR A 182 5.25 10.83 -12.69
N PHE A 183 6.12 11.75 -13.07
CA PHE A 183 6.06 13.11 -12.54
C PHE A 183 5.14 13.96 -13.43
N LEU A 184 3.87 13.97 -13.07
CA LEU A 184 2.81 14.75 -13.71
C LEU A 184 2.21 15.74 -12.68
N PRO A 185 2.97 16.76 -12.26
CA PRO A 185 2.54 17.67 -11.21
C PRO A 185 1.37 18.53 -11.71
N PRO A 186 0.35 18.78 -10.87
CA PRO A 186 -0.67 19.75 -11.17
C PRO A 186 -0.06 21.16 -11.25
N ARG A 187 -0.78 22.09 -11.87
CA ARG A 187 -0.28 23.44 -12.14
C ARG A 187 0.15 24.17 -10.87
N GLU A 188 -0.59 23.99 -9.80
CA GLU A 188 -0.33 24.58 -8.49
C GLU A 188 1.02 24.11 -7.94
N MET A 189 1.33 22.82 -8.07
CA MET A 189 2.62 22.27 -7.64
C MET A 189 3.80 22.80 -8.47
N ILE A 190 3.58 23.05 -9.77
CA ILE A 190 4.60 23.69 -10.62
C ILE A 190 4.91 25.09 -10.12
N VAL A 191 3.90 25.87 -9.76
CA VAL A 191 4.07 27.22 -9.23
C VAL A 191 4.85 27.20 -7.91
N GLU A 192 4.54 26.29 -7.01
CA GLU A 192 5.27 26.15 -5.73
C GLU A 192 6.73 25.75 -5.95
N LEU A 193 7.01 24.80 -6.84
CA LEU A 193 8.38 24.42 -7.20
C LEU A 193 9.16 25.58 -7.80
N GLN A 194 8.52 26.39 -8.64
CA GLN A 194 9.15 27.62 -9.20
C GLN A 194 9.40 28.66 -8.11
N GLY A 195 8.51 28.78 -7.14
CA GLY A 195 8.68 29.65 -5.98
C GLY A 195 9.83 29.23 -5.09
N ALA A 196 9.94 27.94 -4.81
CA ALA A 196 11.01 27.36 -3.97
C ALA A 196 12.40 27.39 -4.65
N ALA A 197 12.47 27.57 -5.96
CA ALA A 197 13.73 27.67 -6.72
C ALA A 197 14.32 29.09 -6.79
N ARG A 198 13.62 30.09 -6.26
CA ARG A 198 14.03 31.52 -6.22
C ARG A 198 14.68 31.86 -4.88
#